data_670ecf074184135b7a7845807bd7ff2d
#
_entry.id   670ecf074184135b7a7845807bd7ff2d
#
_cell.length_a   1.000
_cell.length_b   1.000
_cell.length_c   1.000
_cell.angle_alpha   90.00
_cell.angle_beta   90.00
_cell.angle_gamma   90.00
#
_symmetry.space_group_name_H-M   'P 1'
#
loop_
_entity.id
_entity.type
_entity.pdbx_description
1 polymer ?
#
loop_
_entity_poly.entity_id
_entity_poly.type
_entity_poly.pdbx_seq_one_letter_code
_entity_poly.pdbx_strand_id
1 'polypeptide(L)'
;EFLANQTRRAFFGQAAAGFGGLALGCILHEQANAKPISSHFFPRAKRVISLFMSGGPSHVDTFDPKPLLAKLDGQPMPADIIKNHEFAMIKTKEPKVKGSPWKFRKHGQSGTEISEMFPHIASVADELAVVRSLYSDTFNHDPAVTFMNTGNVRFGWPSLGAWASYGLGTENSNLPAYIVLASGRNIQPLLDSNWGAGFLPPEYQGVQLRTQGDPVLYLKNPEGVSRETRQDQIHLLSSLNRRRHQLVNDPVILARIKQYELAFRMQVSVPELADIDSEPMHIRESYGAESGKVSFANNCLLARRLSESGVRFVQLYEKGWDSHGDISTQHPERCRAVDRPIAALISD
;
A
#
# COMPACT_ATOMS: atom_id res chain seq x y z
N GLU A 1 38.01 30.65 -3.87
CA GLU A 1 36.72 30.73 -4.58
C GLU A 1 36.09 29.33 -4.61
N PHE A 2 35.28 29.05 -3.61
CA PHE A 2 34.49 27.85 -3.55
C PHE A 2 33.31 28.02 -4.51
N LEU A 3 33.37 27.43 -5.68
CA LEU A 3 32.20 27.16 -6.50
C LEU A 3 31.32 26.21 -5.72
N ALA A 4 30.27 26.74 -5.09
CA ALA A 4 29.24 25.95 -4.46
C ALA A 4 28.64 25.02 -5.53
N ASN A 5 28.88 23.73 -5.44
CA ASN A 5 28.22 22.71 -6.26
C ASN A 5 26.74 22.74 -5.92
N GLN A 6 26.01 23.64 -6.58
CA GLN A 6 24.56 23.63 -6.49
C GLN A 6 24.05 22.33 -7.09
N THR A 7 23.27 21.57 -6.33
CA THR A 7 22.60 20.42 -6.92
C THR A 7 21.63 20.88 -8.00
N ARG A 8 21.41 20.09 -9.06
CA ARG A 8 20.44 20.40 -10.12
C ARG A 8 19.07 20.78 -9.54
N ARG A 9 18.68 20.14 -8.45
CA ARG A 9 17.43 20.36 -7.75
C ARG A 9 17.38 21.70 -7.02
N ALA A 10 18.47 22.12 -6.38
CA ALA A 10 18.59 23.43 -5.75
C ALA A 10 18.62 24.55 -6.80
N PHE A 11 19.29 24.33 -7.94
CA PHE A 11 19.30 25.24 -9.07
C PHE A 11 17.89 25.45 -9.66
N PHE A 12 17.16 24.36 -9.93
CA PHE A 12 15.78 24.45 -10.40
C PHE A 12 14.83 25.02 -9.34
N GLY A 13 15.06 24.76 -8.05
CA GLY A 13 14.30 25.38 -6.96
C GLY A 13 14.46 26.89 -6.88
N GLN A 14 15.66 27.41 -7.11
CA GLN A 14 15.93 28.85 -7.13
C GLN A 14 15.45 29.52 -8.42
N ALA A 15 15.57 28.87 -9.58
CA ALA A 15 15.07 29.40 -10.86
C ALA A 15 13.52 29.39 -10.91
N ALA A 16 12.87 28.40 -10.26
CA ALA A 16 11.41 28.36 -10.11
C ALA A 16 10.87 29.45 -9.17
N ALA A 17 11.70 29.98 -8.27
CA ALA A 17 11.30 31.07 -7.36
C ALA A 17 11.06 32.41 -8.06
N GLY A 18 11.58 32.60 -9.28
CA GLY A 18 11.34 33.80 -10.07
C GLY A 18 9.95 33.82 -10.72
N PHE A 19 9.81 33.17 -11.87
CA PHE A 19 8.53 33.15 -12.62
C PHE A 19 7.52 32.15 -12.11
N GLY A 20 7.95 30.97 -11.66
CA GLY A 20 7.07 29.96 -11.08
C GLY A 20 6.49 30.38 -9.74
N GLY A 21 7.21 31.16 -8.95
CA GLY A 21 6.72 31.70 -7.66
C GLY A 21 5.59 32.71 -7.81
N LEU A 22 5.63 33.55 -8.86
CA LEU A 22 4.52 34.47 -9.17
C LEU A 22 3.28 33.73 -9.68
N ALA A 23 3.46 32.78 -10.61
CA ALA A 23 2.35 31.96 -11.10
C ALA A 23 1.74 31.08 -9.98
N LEU A 24 2.58 30.46 -9.14
CA LEU A 24 2.15 29.68 -7.99
C LEU A 24 1.50 30.59 -6.93
N GLY A 25 2.01 31.80 -6.72
CA GLY A 25 1.42 32.79 -5.83
C GLY A 25 0.03 33.23 -6.27
N CYS A 26 -0.22 33.39 -7.57
CA CYS A 26 -1.54 33.68 -8.12
C CYS A 26 -2.50 32.47 -7.93
N ILE A 27 -2.05 31.25 -8.24
CA ILE A 27 -2.86 30.02 -8.05
C ILE A 27 -3.16 29.78 -6.56
N LEU A 28 -2.18 29.98 -5.68
CA LEU A 28 -2.37 29.83 -4.23
C LEU A 28 -3.24 30.95 -3.64
N HIS A 29 -3.23 32.16 -4.23
CA HIS A 29 -4.11 33.24 -3.81
C HIS A 29 -5.57 32.98 -4.22
N GLU A 30 -5.81 32.40 -5.39
CA GLU A 30 -7.16 31.92 -5.77
C GLU A 30 -7.59 30.74 -4.90
N GLN A 31 -6.70 29.82 -4.55
CA GLN A 31 -6.99 28.68 -3.66
C GLN A 31 -7.13 29.08 -2.19
N ALA A 32 -6.45 30.14 -1.72
CA ALA A 32 -6.61 30.66 -0.36
C ALA A 32 -7.99 31.25 -0.10
N ASN A 33 -8.72 31.65 -1.14
CA ASN A 33 -10.12 32.03 -1.10
C ASN A 33 -11.09 30.87 -1.38
N ALA A 34 -10.58 29.69 -1.77
CA ALA A 34 -11.40 28.51 -1.87
C ALA A 34 -11.77 28.09 -0.44
N LYS A 35 -13.06 28.16 -0.11
CA LYS A 35 -13.59 27.59 1.14
C LYS A 35 -13.08 26.16 1.21
N PRO A 36 -12.52 25.72 2.37
CA PRO A 36 -12.14 24.33 2.54
C PRO A 36 -13.32 23.46 2.12
N ILE A 37 -13.09 22.49 1.26
CA ILE A 37 -14.14 21.51 0.89
C ILE A 37 -14.53 20.87 2.21
N SER A 38 -15.67 21.28 2.77
CA SER A 38 -16.18 20.65 3.98
C SER A 38 -16.53 19.23 3.61
N SER A 39 -15.96 18.25 4.33
CA SER A 39 -16.35 16.86 4.16
C SER A 39 -17.87 16.75 4.34
N HIS A 40 -18.55 15.98 3.49
CA HIS A 40 -20.00 15.73 3.62
C HIS A 40 -20.37 15.10 4.96
N PHE A 41 -19.41 14.42 5.59
CA PHE A 41 -19.54 13.76 6.89
C PHE A 41 -18.36 14.13 7.79
N PHE A 42 -18.59 14.17 9.09
CA PHE A 42 -17.51 14.35 10.04
C PHE A 42 -16.51 13.19 9.95
N PRO A 43 -15.22 13.45 9.70
CA PRO A 43 -14.22 12.39 9.55
C PRO A 43 -13.96 11.70 10.88
N ARG A 44 -14.13 10.37 10.91
CA ARG A 44 -13.89 9.55 12.12
C ARG A 44 -12.66 8.68 12.00
N ALA A 45 -12.32 8.24 10.78
CA ALA A 45 -11.17 7.39 10.54
C ALA A 45 -9.86 8.17 10.77
N LYS A 46 -8.98 7.61 11.59
CA LYS A 46 -7.66 8.18 11.90
C LYS A 46 -6.53 7.45 11.19
N ARG A 47 -6.72 6.17 10.88
CA ARG A 47 -5.70 5.27 10.33
C ARG A 47 -6.30 4.45 9.22
N VAL A 48 -5.45 3.98 8.32
CA VAL A 48 -5.84 3.17 7.16
C VAL A 48 -4.96 1.93 7.11
N ILE A 49 -5.59 0.77 6.96
CA ILE A 49 -4.94 -0.47 6.56
C ILE A 49 -5.43 -0.80 5.16
N SER A 50 -4.55 -0.75 4.18
CA SER A 50 -4.85 -1.02 2.78
C SER A 50 -4.37 -2.42 2.41
N LEU A 51 -5.29 -3.28 1.98
CA LEU A 51 -5.00 -4.65 1.57
C LEU A 51 -5.04 -4.71 0.04
N PHE A 52 -3.89 -4.85 -0.58
CA PHE A 52 -3.73 -4.84 -2.03
C PHE A 52 -3.38 -6.23 -2.57
N MET A 53 -4.31 -6.81 -3.32
CA MET A 53 -4.17 -8.12 -3.95
C MET A 53 -3.49 -7.97 -5.32
N SER A 54 -2.15 -8.05 -5.34
CA SER A 54 -1.35 -7.81 -6.55
C SER A 54 -1.52 -8.92 -7.58
N GLY A 55 -1.90 -8.55 -8.78
CA GLY A 55 -2.25 -9.44 -9.88
C GLY A 55 -3.75 -9.44 -10.20
N GLY A 56 -4.59 -9.03 -9.27
CA GLY A 56 -6.02 -8.81 -9.44
C GLY A 56 -6.89 -10.04 -9.20
N PRO A 57 -7.63 -10.10 -8.08
CA PRO A 57 -8.68 -11.09 -7.89
C PRO A 57 -9.74 -11.01 -8.99
N SER A 58 -10.28 -12.14 -9.42
CA SER A 58 -11.43 -12.14 -10.33
C SER A 58 -12.67 -11.63 -9.59
N HIS A 59 -13.10 -10.42 -9.89
CA HIS A 59 -14.27 -9.80 -9.23
C HIS A 59 -15.55 -10.59 -9.51
N VAL A 60 -15.71 -11.15 -10.73
CA VAL A 60 -16.87 -11.94 -11.14
C VAL A 60 -16.96 -13.29 -10.42
N ASP A 61 -15.88 -13.73 -9.80
CA ASP A 61 -15.80 -14.98 -9.04
C ASP A 61 -15.84 -14.74 -7.52
N THR A 62 -15.79 -13.49 -7.06
CA THR A 62 -15.68 -13.14 -5.63
C THR A 62 -16.84 -12.32 -5.09
N PHE A 63 -17.04 -11.07 -5.54
CA PHE A 63 -18.01 -10.12 -4.97
C PHE A 63 -19.01 -9.55 -5.99
N ASP A 64 -18.86 -9.85 -7.27
CA ASP A 64 -19.66 -9.26 -8.33
C ASP A 64 -20.22 -10.31 -9.30
N PRO A 65 -21.19 -11.14 -8.85
CA PRO A 65 -21.75 -12.19 -9.68
C PRO A 65 -22.40 -11.61 -10.95
N LYS A 66 -22.15 -12.29 -12.09
CA LYS A 66 -22.71 -11.93 -13.40
C LYS A 66 -23.60 -13.07 -13.92
N PRO A 67 -24.90 -13.08 -13.61
CA PRO A 67 -25.79 -14.17 -14.04
C PRO A 67 -25.81 -14.41 -15.55
N LEU A 68 -25.57 -13.35 -16.34
CA LEU A 68 -25.51 -13.46 -17.81
C LEU A 68 -24.31 -14.29 -18.26
N LEU A 69 -23.14 -14.17 -17.59
CA LEU A 69 -21.98 -15.00 -17.90
C LEU A 69 -22.27 -16.48 -17.68
N ALA A 70 -23.01 -16.83 -16.61
CA ALA A 70 -23.41 -18.21 -16.34
C ALA A 70 -24.34 -18.75 -17.44
N LYS A 71 -25.26 -17.92 -17.99
CA LYS A 71 -26.16 -18.31 -19.08
C LYS A 71 -25.43 -18.50 -20.42
N LEU A 72 -24.36 -17.76 -20.64
CA LEU A 72 -23.58 -17.77 -21.87
C LEU A 72 -22.33 -18.66 -21.76
N ASP A 73 -22.12 -19.36 -20.66
CA ASP A 73 -20.91 -20.19 -20.45
C ASP A 73 -20.71 -21.17 -21.61
N GLY A 74 -19.49 -21.21 -22.12
CA GLY A 74 -19.10 -22.04 -23.27
C GLY A 74 -19.54 -21.54 -24.65
N GLN A 75 -20.42 -20.53 -24.74
CA GLN A 75 -20.83 -19.94 -26.02
C GLN A 75 -19.73 -19.02 -26.59
N PRO A 76 -19.71 -18.78 -27.90
CA PRO A 76 -18.84 -17.77 -28.49
C PRO A 76 -19.07 -16.38 -27.86
N MET A 77 -17.99 -15.64 -27.66
CA MET A 77 -18.09 -14.25 -27.17
C MET A 77 -18.83 -13.38 -28.21
N PRO A 78 -19.75 -12.51 -27.80
CA PRO A 78 -20.45 -11.60 -28.71
C PRO A 78 -19.50 -10.72 -29.51
N ALA A 79 -19.76 -10.59 -30.82
CA ALA A 79 -18.85 -9.92 -31.76
C ALA A 79 -18.67 -8.42 -31.47
N ASP A 80 -19.65 -7.76 -30.90
CA ASP A 80 -19.58 -6.36 -30.46
C ASP A 80 -18.58 -6.17 -29.32
N ILE A 81 -18.46 -7.11 -28.38
CA ILE A 81 -17.45 -7.09 -27.31
C ILE A 81 -16.06 -7.27 -27.93
N ILE A 82 -15.89 -8.24 -28.85
CA ILE A 82 -14.58 -8.50 -29.49
C ILE A 82 -14.10 -7.26 -30.27
N LYS A 83 -14.99 -6.54 -30.95
CA LYS A 83 -14.63 -5.38 -31.78
C LYS A 83 -14.26 -4.14 -30.96
N ASN A 84 -14.83 -3.99 -29.78
CA ASN A 84 -14.74 -2.74 -29.00
C ASN A 84 -13.74 -2.82 -27.85
N HIS A 85 -13.05 -3.96 -27.66
CA HIS A 85 -12.09 -4.15 -26.57
C HIS A 85 -10.76 -4.71 -27.07
N GLU A 86 -9.67 -4.18 -26.54
CA GLU A 86 -8.35 -4.76 -26.72
C GLU A 86 -8.13 -5.86 -25.67
N PHE A 87 -7.69 -7.02 -26.13
CA PHE A 87 -7.41 -8.17 -25.26
C PHE A 87 -5.90 -8.45 -25.25
N ALA A 88 -5.26 -8.24 -24.12
CA ALA A 88 -3.81 -8.35 -24.00
C ALA A 88 -3.25 -9.75 -24.31
N MET A 89 -3.96 -10.81 -23.90
CA MET A 89 -3.42 -12.18 -23.89
C MET A 89 -4.30 -13.22 -24.61
N ILE A 90 -5.40 -12.82 -25.20
CA ILE A 90 -6.28 -13.75 -25.93
C ILE A 90 -5.69 -14.04 -27.30
N LYS A 91 -5.20 -15.28 -27.47
CA LYS A 91 -4.58 -15.75 -28.71
C LYS A 91 -5.56 -16.42 -29.68
N THR A 92 -6.76 -16.76 -29.19
CA THR A 92 -7.78 -17.43 -30.04
C THR A 92 -8.62 -16.39 -30.79
N LYS A 93 -8.96 -16.74 -32.05
CA LYS A 93 -9.86 -15.92 -32.89
C LYS A 93 -11.33 -16.00 -32.44
N GLU A 94 -11.70 -17.03 -31.72
CA GLU A 94 -13.06 -17.29 -31.24
C GLU A 94 -13.03 -17.56 -29.73
N PRO A 95 -12.86 -16.51 -28.90
CA PRO A 95 -12.93 -16.65 -27.46
C PRO A 95 -14.34 -17.04 -27.03
N LYS A 96 -14.41 -17.93 -26.03
CA LYS A 96 -15.69 -18.36 -25.44
C LYS A 96 -15.92 -17.60 -24.13
N VAL A 97 -17.19 -17.34 -23.83
CA VAL A 97 -17.61 -16.81 -22.54
C VAL A 97 -17.34 -17.86 -21.45
N LYS A 98 -16.83 -17.40 -20.31
CA LYS A 98 -16.62 -18.23 -19.13
C LYS A 98 -17.50 -17.70 -17.99
N GLY A 99 -18.45 -18.51 -17.52
CA GLY A 99 -19.21 -18.26 -16.32
C GLY A 99 -18.42 -18.61 -15.07
N SER A 100 -18.76 -18.01 -13.95
CA SER A 100 -18.19 -18.38 -12.66
C SER A 100 -18.62 -19.80 -12.27
N PRO A 101 -17.68 -20.70 -11.91
CA PRO A 101 -18.03 -22.03 -11.43
C PRO A 101 -18.47 -22.05 -9.96
N TRP A 102 -18.30 -20.94 -9.24
CA TRP A 102 -18.60 -20.84 -7.81
C TRP A 102 -19.99 -20.28 -7.53
N LYS A 103 -20.57 -20.72 -6.41
CA LYS A 103 -21.88 -20.28 -5.97
C LYS A 103 -21.79 -19.00 -5.16
N PHE A 104 -22.78 -18.14 -5.34
CA PHE A 104 -22.95 -16.91 -4.57
C PHE A 104 -24.17 -17.02 -3.66
N ARG A 105 -24.06 -16.42 -2.48
CA ARG A 105 -25.19 -16.26 -1.53
C ARG A 105 -25.17 -14.85 -0.99
N LYS A 106 -26.36 -14.41 -0.55
CA LYS A 106 -26.54 -13.17 0.20
C LYS A 106 -26.18 -13.40 1.65
N HIS A 107 -25.39 -12.50 2.22
CA HIS A 107 -24.90 -12.57 3.59
C HIS A 107 -25.22 -11.28 4.34
N GLY A 108 -25.35 -11.39 5.68
CA GLY A 108 -25.67 -10.29 6.56
C GLY A 108 -27.05 -9.70 6.35
N GLN A 109 -27.35 -8.64 7.07
CA GLN A 109 -28.57 -7.84 6.88
C GLN A 109 -28.48 -6.97 5.62
N SER A 110 -27.27 -6.59 5.22
CA SER A 110 -27.00 -5.86 3.98
C SER A 110 -27.36 -6.64 2.72
N GLY A 111 -27.45 -7.97 2.81
CA GLY A 111 -27.70 -8.84 1.67
C GLY A 111 -26.58 -8.85 0.65
N THR A 112 -25.35 -8.56 1.05
CA THR A 112 -24.17 -8.54 0.17
C THR A 112 -23.93 -9.93 -0.41
N GLU A 113 -23.85 -10.01 -1.74
CA GLU A 113 -23.58 -11.26 -2.45
C GLU A 113 -22.09 -11.55 -2.41
N ILE A 114 -21.71 -12.69 -1.82
CA ILE A 114 -20.33 -13.14 -1.65
C ILE A 114 -20.22 -14.58 -2.13
N SER A 115 -19.12 -14.88 -2.82
CA SER A 115 -18.78 -16.22 -3.30
C SER A 115 -18.50 -17.19 -2.15
N GLU A 116 -18.83 -18.47 -2.34
CA GLU A 116 -18.50 -19.55 -1.42
C GLU A 116 -17.02 -19.71 -1.11
N MET A 117 -16.16 -19.04 -1.87
CA MET A 117 -14.71 -19.00 -1.63
C MET A 117 -14.32 -18.16 -0.40
N PHE A 118 -15.23 -17.33 0.12
CA PHE A 118 -14.98 -16.42 1.24
C PHE A 118 -15.93 -16.65 2.43
N PRO A 119 -15.92 -17.83 3.05
CA PRO A 119 -16.82 -18.13 4.17
C PRO A 119 -16.58 -17.25 5.42
N HIS A 120 -15.33 -16.86 5.70
CA HIS A 120 -15.02 -16.00 6.84
C HIS A 120 -15.36 -14.53 6.56
N ILE A 121 -15.01 -13.99 5.41
CA ILE A 121 -15.40 -12.62 5.00
C ILE A 121 -16.93 -12.50 4.96
N ALA A 122 -17.63 -13.56 4.54
CA ALA A 122 -19.09 -13.58 4.54
C ALA A 122 -19.70 -13.43 5.94
N SER A 123 -18.99 -13.84 7.01
CA SER A 123 -19.47 -13.65 8.39
C SER A 123 -19.43 -12.20 8.87
N VAL A 124 -18.67 -11.34 8.21
CA VAL A 124 -18.55 -9.90 8.49
C VAL A 124 -19.14 -9.04 7.36
N ALA A 125 -20.09 -9.59 6.60
CA ALA A 125 -20.64 -8.96 5.40
C ALA A 125 -21.27 -7.57 5.67
N ASP A 126 -21.83 -7.35 6.85
CA ASP A 126 -22.46 -6.08 7.23
C ASP A 126 -21.46 -4.94 7.51
N GLU A 127 -20.18 -5.29 7.73
CA GLU A 127 -19.08 -4.33 7.89
C GLU A 127 -18.46 -3.93 6.54
N LEU A 128 -18.94 -4.50 5.42
CA LEU A 128 -18.36 -4.31 4.09
C LEU A 128 -19.16 -3.32 3.24
N ALA A 129 -18.46 -2.40 2.60
CA ALA A 129 -18.98 -1.61 1.49
C ALA A 129 -18.35 -2.09 0.18
N VAL A 130 -19.11 -2.84 -0.64
CA VAL A 130 -18.64 -3.38 -1.92
C VAL A 130 -18.94 -2.41 -3.05
N VAL A 131 -17.89 -1.80 -3.63
CA VAL A 131 -18.01 -0.83 -4.75
C VAL A 131 -17.75 -1.54 -6.07
N ARG A 132 -18.82 -1.93 -6.78
CA ARG A 132 -18.75 -2.70 -8.04
C ARG A 132 -18.59 -1.84 -9.29
N SER A 133 -18.67 -0.52 -9.17
CA SER A 133 -18.64 0.43 -10.29
C SER A 133 -17.23 0.98 -10.59
N LEU A 134 -16.20 0.56 -9.86
CA LEU A 134 -14.82 0.97 -10.12
C LEU A 134 -14.28 0.25 -11.36
N TYR A 135 -13.63 1.00 -12.24
CA TYR A 135 -12.98 0.48 -13.44
C TYR A 135 -11.71 1.26 -13.76
N SER A 136 -10.87 0.69 -14.60
CA SER A 136 -9.69 1.33 -15.15
C SER A 136 -9.47 0.87 -16.58
N ASP A 137 -9.03 1.76 -17.45
CA ASP A 137 -8.66 1.44 -18.84
C ASP A 137 -7.30 0.75 -18.93
N THR A 138 -6.58 0.63 -17.81
CA THR A 138 -5.25 0.05 -17.74
C THR A 138 -5.33 -1.45 -17.53
N PHE A 139 -5.03 -2.23 -18.56
CA PHE A 139 -5.10 -3.69 -18.53
C PHE A 139 -3.78 -4.38 -18.17
N ASN A 140 -2.62 -3.70 -18.29
CA ASN A 140 -1.32 -4.27 -17.98
C ASN A 140 -0.99 -4.06 -16.49
N HIS A 141 -0.39 -5.07 -15.84
CA HIS A 141 -0.13 -5.09 -14.40
C HIS A 141 0.68 -3.89 -13.89
N ASP A 142 1.86 -3.61 -14.45
CA ASP A 142 2.74 -2.57 -13.91
C ASP A 142 2.09 -1.17 -13.92
N PRO A 143 1.53 -0.67 -15.05
CA PRO A 143 0.83 0.60 -15.04
C PRO A 143 -0.47 0.57 -14.22
N ALA A 144 -1.19 -0.58 -14.16
CA ALA A 144 -2.41 -0.71 -13.37
C ALA A 144 -2.12 -0.66 -11.86
N VAL A 145 -1.11 -1.38 -11.39
CA VAL A 145 -0.66 -1.34 -9.99
C VAL A 145 -0.19 0.08 -9.63
N THR A 146 0.58 0.72 -10.52
CA THR A 146 1.02 2.10 -10.33
C THR A 146 -0.17 3.05 -10.24
N PHE A 147 -1.15 2.92 -11.15
CA PHE A 147 -2.37 3.73 -11.14
C PHE A 147 -3.17 3.57 -9.85
N MET A 148 -3.40 2.33 -9.40
CA MET A 148 -4.16 2.05 -8.18
C MET A 148 -3.49 2.61 -6.91
N ASN A 149 -2.16 2.68 -6.88
CA ASN A 149 -1.43 3.17 -5.72
C ASN A 149 -1.16 4.68 -5.74
N THR A 150 -1.09 5.31 -6.94
CA THR A 150 -0.66 6.70 -7.09
C THR A 150 -1.67 7.61 -7.80
N GLY A 151 -2.74 7.04 -8.38
CA GLY A 151 -3.69 7.76 -9.22
C GLY A 151 -3.16 8.12 -10.61
N ASN A 152 -1.98 7.62 -11.01
CA ASN A 152 -1.39 7.86 -12.33
C ASN A 152 -0.67 6.62 -12.84
N VAL A 153 -0.75 6.35 -14.14
CA VAL A 153 -0.06 5.23 -14.79
C VAL A 153 1.46 5.45 -14.93
N ARG A 154 1.93 6.67 -14.78
CA ARG A 154 3.34 7.05 -14.89
C ARG A 154 3.99 7.13 -13.52
N PHE A 155 5.25 6.74 -13.45
CA PHE A 155 6.06 6.89 -12.24
C PHE A 155 6.30 8.37 -11.87
N GLY A 156 6.66 8.60 -10.61
CA GLY A 156 6.99 9.93 -10.09
C GLY A 156 5.84 10.62 -9.35
N TRP A 157 4.68 9.99 -9.25
CA TRP A 157 3.56 10.48 -8.45
C TRP A 157 3.59 9.88 -7.04
N PRO A 158 3.19 10.66 -6.02
CA PRO A 158 3.11 10.15 -4.66
C PRO A 158 2.04 9.06 -4.51
N SER A 159 2.36 8.03 -3.75
CA SER A 159 1.38 7.01 -3.37
C SER A 159 0.34 7.55 -2.39
N LEU A 160 -0.80 6.84 -2.27
CA LEU A 160 -1.88 7.22 -1.35
C LEU A 160 -1.36 7.34 0.10
N GLY A 161 -0.51 6.40 0.56
CA GLY A 161 0.11 6.46 1.87
C GLY A 161 1.07 7.64 2.04
N ALA A 162 1.79 8.03 0.98
CA ALA A 162 2.64 9.21 0.99
C ALA A 162 1.82 10.51 1.11
N TRP A 163 0.70 10.61 0.40
CA TRP A 163 -0.24 11.72 0.54
C TRP A 163 -0.85 11.80 1.94
N ALA A 164 -1.28 10.65 2.51
CA ALA A 164 -1.82 10.59 3.86
C ALA A 164 -0.77 11.03 4.90
N SER A 165 0.48 10.59 4.74
CA SER A 165 1.59 10.98 5.62
C SER A 165 1.92 12.47 5.50
N TYR A 166 1.93 13.01 4.29
CA TYR A 166 2.18 14.43 4.04
C TYR A 166 1.10 15.33 4.63
N GLY A 167 -0.18 15.00 4.39
CA GLY A 167 -1.30 15.85 4.79
C GLY A 167 -1.68 15.73 6.27
N LEU A 168 -1.50 14.55 6.88
CA LEU A 168 -2.00 14.24 8.22
C LEU A 168 -0.90 13.98 9.25
N GLY A 169 0.35 13.81 8.81
CA GLY A 169 1.49 13.50 9.68
C GLY A 169 1.39 12.15 10.36
N THR A 170 2.09 12.00 11.48
CA THR A 170 2.13 10.77 12.30
C THR A 170 1.62 11.02 13.71
N GLU A 171 1.02 10.00 14.32
CA GLU A 171 0.65 9.98 15.74
C GLU A 171 1.77 9.34 16.60
N ASN A 172 2.78 8.74 15.98
CA ASN A 172 3.90 8.09 16.65
C ASN A 172 5.23 8.62 16.11
N SER A 173 6.06 9.20 16.97
CA SER A 173 7.38 9.71 16.60
C SER A 173 8.46 8.63 16.43
N ASN A 174 8.20 7.40 16.89
CA ASN A 174 9.16 6.29 16.88
C ASN A 174 8.97 5.33 15.71
N LEU A 175 7.89 5.51 14.94
CA LEU A 175 7.56 4.71 13.77
C LEU A 175 7.31 5.60 12.55
N PRO A 176 7.54 5.09 11.32
CA PRO A 176 7.12 5.78 10.12
C PRO A 176 5.60 5.98 10.10
N ALA A 177 5.14 7.10 9.55
CA ALA A 177 3.71 7.32 9.33
C ALA A 177 3.11 6.35 8.31
N TYR A 178 3.94 5.83 7.41
CA TYR A 178 3.56 4.91 6.34
C TYR A 178 4.47 3.68 6.32
N ILE A 179 3.88 2.51 6.54
CA ILE A 179 4.58 1.21 6.55
C ILE A 179 4.01 0.30 5.47
N VAL A 180 4.90 -0.47 4.85
CA VAL A 180 4.59 -1.43 3.79
C VAL A 180 4.98 -2.84 4.21
N LEU A 181 4.07 -3.78 4.03
CA LEU A 181 4.26 -5.21 4.25
C LEU A 181 3.98 -5.96 2.95
N ALA A 182 4.69 -7.04 2.68
CA ALA A 182 4.47 -7.84 1.48
C ALA A 182 4.57 -9.33 1.79
N SER A 183 3.66 -10.10 1.22
CA SER A 183 3.62 -11.57 1.26
C SER A 183 3.16 -12.16 -0.07
N GLY A 184 2.98 -13.48 -0.12
CA GLY A 184 2.54 -14.19 -1.30
C GLY A 184 3.66 -14.55 -2.28
N ARG A 185 3.28 -15.16 -3.40
CA ARG A 185 4.22 -15.64 -4.42
C ARG A 185 4.89 -14.50 -5.16
N ASN A 186 6.18 -14.60 -5.41
CA ASN A 186 6.96 -13.58 -6.13
C ASN A 186 6.84 -13.76 -7.66
N ILE A 187 5.60 -13.75 -8.18
CA ILE A 187 5.32 -13.90 -9.62
C ILE A 187 5.41 -12.54 -10.33
N GLN A 188 5.04 -11.46 -9.62
CA GLN A 188 5.11 -10.11 -10.17
C GLN A 188 5.93 -9.23 -9.25
N PRO A 189 6.92 -8.49 -9.77
CA PRO A 189 7.70 -7.57 -8.99
C PRO A 189 6.80 -6.41 -8.51
N LEU A 190 6.90 -6.08 -7.23
CA LEU A 190 6.43 -4.80 -6.73
C LEU A 190 7.58 -3.81 -6.86
N LEU A 191 7.28 -2.65 -7.39
CA LEU A 191 8.26 -1.57 -7.53
C LEU A 191 8.16 -0.64 -6.34
N ASP A 192 9.31 -0.20 -5.82
CA ASP A 192 9.36 0.76 -4.69
C ASP A 192 8.61 2.06 -4.99
N SER A 193 8.44 2.39 -6.29
CA SER A 193 7.61 3.50 -6.74
C SER A 193 6.13 3.38 -6.34
N ASN A 194 5.63 2.16 -6.07
CA ASN A 194 4.23 1.94 -5.66
C ASN A 194 3.93 2.46 -4.24
N TRP A 195 4.97 2.65 -3.42
CA TRP A 195 4.87 3.30 -2.11
C TRP A 195 5.80 4.50 -1.96
N GLY A 196 6.27 5.01 -3.08
CA GLY A 196 7.19 6.15 -3.16
C GLY A 196 6.53 7.47 -2.81
N ALA A 197 7.36 8.45 -2.42
CA ALA A 197 6.93 9.83 -2.19
C ALA A 197 6.71 10.61 -3.49
N GLY A 198 7.12 10.09 -4.66
CA GLY A 198 7.02 10.80 -5.92
C GLY A 198 7.72 12.15 -5.88
N PHE A 199 6.99 13.24 -6.15
CA PHE A 199 7.50 14.61 -6.08
C PHE A 199 7.45 15.21 -4.65
N LEU A 200 6.83 14.53 -3.68
CA LEU A 200 6.88 14.94 -2.27
C LEU A 200 8.27 14.68 -1.67
N PRO A 201 8.60 15.32 -0.53
CA PRO A 201 9.83 15.01 0.18
C PRO A 201 9.96 13.51 0.52
N PRO A 202 11.18 12.92 0.40
CA PRO A 202 11.39 11.47 0.60
C PRO A 202 11.01 10.94 1.97
N GLU A 203 10.84 11.80 2.97
CA GLU A 203 10.44 11.43 4.33
C GLU A 203 9.01 10.88 4.42
N TYR A 204 8.18 11.10 3.38
CA TYR A 204 6.78 10.64 3.31
C TYR A 204 6.60 9.32 2.58
N GLN A 205 7.68 8.75 2.02
CA GLN A 205 7.58 7.43 1.37
C GLN A 205 7.30 6.31 2.37
N GLY A 206 6.70 5.22 1.89
CA GLY A 206 6.49 4.02 2.69
C GLY A 206 7.81 3.34 3.06
N VAL A 207 7.90 2.88 4.29
CA VAL A 207 9.02 2.07 4.79
C VAL A 207 8.59 0.61 4.78
N GLN A 208 9.25 -0.19 3.95
CA GLN A 208 8.96 -1.62 3.88
C GLN A 208 9.57 -2.34 5.08
N LEU A 209 8.73 -3.02 5.85
CA LEU A 209 9.16 -3.98 6.86
C LEU A 209 9.21 -5.38 6.25
N ARG A 210 10.24 -6.13 6.61
CA ARG A 210 10.38 -7.54 6.23
C ARG A 210 9.65 -8.39 7.26
N THR A 211 8.91 -9.37 6.77
CA THR A 211 8.16 -10.31 7.61
C THR A 211 8.97 -11.57 7.95
N GLN A 212 10.23 -11.64 7.49
CA GLN A 212 11.16 -12.71 7.81
C GLN A 212 12.56 -12.14 8.06
N GLY A 213 13.23 -12.65 9.09
CA GLY A 213 14.52 -12.15 9.55
C GLY A 213 14.39 -10.82 10.29
N ASP A 214 15.42 -9.97 10.20
CA ASP A 214 15.34 -8.64 10.80
C ASP A 214 14.25 -7.80 10.06
N PRO A 215 13.28 -7.24 10.77
CA PRO A 215 12.17 -6.51 10.17
C PRO A 215 12.61 -5.34 9.28
N VAL A 216 13.70 -4.70 9.63
CA VAL A 216 14.36 -3.65 8.83
C VAL A 216 15.82 -4.03 8.64
N LEU A 217 16.30 -3.96 7.39
CA LEU A 217 17.73 -4.22 7.12
C LEU A 217 18.61 -3.21 7.85
N TYR A 218 19.71 -3.71 8.42
CA TYR A 218 20.70 -2.89 9.14
C TYR A 218 20.13 -2.11 10.34
N LEU A 219 19.01 -2.59 10.90
CA LEU A 219 18.41 -1.97 12.09
C LEU A 219 19.31 -2.15 13.31
N LYS A 220 19.96 -3.31 13.46
CA LYS A 220 20.88 -3.59 14.55
C LYS A 220 22.19 -2.82 14.37
N ASN A 221 22.77 -2.42 15.50
CA ASN A 221 24.12 -1.85 15.47
C ASN A 221 25.14 -2.90 14.99
N PRO A 222 26.19 -2.49 14.28
CA PRO A 222 27.33 -3.36 14.02
C PRO A 222 27.94 -3.91 15.32
N GLU A 223 28.58 -5.06 15.24
CA GLU A 223 29.27 -5.65 16.37
C GLU A 223 30.30 -4.66 16.97
N GLY A 224 30.34 -4.56 18.31
CA GLY A 224 31.17 -3.61 19.02
C GLY A 224 30.70 -2.17 19.09
N VAL A 225 29.54 -1.82 18.46
CA VAL A 225 28.96 -0.48 18.54
C VAL A 225 27.80 -0.48 19.55
N SER A 226 27.99 0.20 20.69
CA SER A 226 26.93 0.37 21.68
C SER A 226 25.83 1.30 21.17
N ARG A 227 24.67 1.29 21.83
CA ARG A 227 23.56 2.19 21.51
C ARG A 227 23.96 3.65 21.72
N GLU A 228 24.68 3.96 22.77
CA GLU A 228 25.19 5.30 23.10
C GLU A 228 26.15 5.78 22.01
N THR A 229 27.13 4.95 21.64
CA THR A 229 28.06 5.25 20.55
C THR A 229 27.29 5.52 19.23
N ARG A 230 26.25 4.74 18.95
CA ARG A 230 25.43 4.93 17.75
C ARG A 230 24.64 6.24 17.81
N GLN A 231 24.11 6.60 18.98
CA GLN A 231 23.42 7.87 19.20
C GLN A 231 24.34 9.06 18.96
N ASP A 232 25.55 9.02 19.50
CA ASP A 232 26.57 10.06 19.32
C ASP A 232 26.98 10.20 17.83
N GLN A 233 27.15 9.08 17.12
CA GLN A 233 27.39 9.10 15.67
C GLN A 233 26.26 9.79 14.90
N ILE A 234 24.99 9.52 15.24
CA ILE A 234 23.84 10.13 14.60
C ILE A 234 23.77 11.61 14.92
N HIS A 235 24.02 12.02 16.16
CA HIS A 235 24.08 13.43 16.55
C HIS A 235 25.17 14.18 15.77
N LEU A 236 26.36 13.59 15.64
CA LEU A 236 27.47 14.17 14.88
C LEU A 236 27.10 14.31 13.39
N LEU A 237 26.57 13.25 12.77
CA LEU A 237 26.12 13.27 11.38
C LEU A 237 25.01 14.32 11.15
N SER A 238 24.07 14.41 12.08
CA SER A 238 22.98 15.41 12.03
C SER A 238 23.53 16.83 12.10
N SER A 239 24.53 17.08 12.96
CA SER A 239 25.19 18.37 13.09
C SER A 239 25.93 18.78 11.82
N LEU A 240 26.72 17.83 11.24
CA LEU A 240 27.43 18.05 9.97
C LEU A 240 26.47 18.30 8.81
N ASN A 241 25.39 17.54 8.73
CA ASN A 241 24.38 17.71 7.70
C ASN A 241 23.60 19.03 7.84
N ARG A 242 23.26 19.46 9.05
CA ARG A 242 22.65 20.80 9.30
C ARG A 242 23.57 21.92 8.84
N ARG A 243 24.87 21.84 9.15
CA ARG A 243 25.87 22.81 8.68
C ARG A 243 25.94 22.82 7.15
N ARG A 244 25.93 21.65 6.50
CA ARG A 244 25.89 21.54 5.05
C ARG A 244 24.62 22.14 4.46
N HIS A 245 23.45 21.87 5.09
CA HIS A 245 22.18 22.47 4.67
C HIS A 245 22.23 24.00 4.69
N GLN A 246 22.81 24.61 5.74
CA GLN A 246 22.97 26.07 5.81
C GLN A 246 23.81 26.64 4.65
N LEU A 247 24.76 25.85 4.11
CA LEU A 247 25.61 26.28 2.99
C LEU A 247 24.93 26.10 1.62
N VAL A 248 24.21 24.99 1.40
CA VAL A 248 23.67 24.62 0.06
C VAL A 248 22.15 24.75 -0.04
N ASN A 249 21.46 24.95 1.08
CA ASN A 249 20.01 25.09 1.19
C ASN A 249 19.21 23.99 0.44
N ASP A 250 19.70 22.74 0.50
CA ASP A 250 19.02 21.58 -0.11
C ASP A 250 18.11 20.88 0.92
N PRO A 251 16.78 20.89 0.74
CA PRO A 251 15.84 20.29 1.69
C PRO A 251 16.00 18.76 1.83
N VAL A 252 16.60 18.07 0.84
CA VAL A 252 16.89 16.63 0.92
C VAL A 252 17.83 16.30 2.09
N ILE A 253 18.71 17.22 2.47
CA ILE A 253 19.61 17.04 3.61
C ILE A 253 18.81 16.93 4.93
N LEU A 254 17.79 17.76 5.11
CA LEU A 254 16.93 17.71 6.31
C LEU A 254 16.12 16.41 6.35
N ALA A 255 15.58 15.98 5.21
CA ALA A 255 14.87 14.70 5.13
C ALA A 255 15.78 13.52 5.52
N ARG A 256 17.04 13.53 5.09
CA ARG A 256 18.03 12.50 5.45
C ARG A 256 18.35 12.48 6.96
N ILE A 257 18.45 13.66 7.60
CA ILE A 257 18.63 13.73 9.06
C ILE A 257 17.46 13.04 9.77
N LYS A 258 16.23 13.40 9.41
CA LYS A 258 15.01 12.81 9.99
C LYS A 258 14.96 11.29 9.79
N GLN A 259 15.37 10.80 8.61
CA GLN A 259 15.44 9.36 8.31
C GLN A 259 16.43 8.62 9.23
N TYR A 260 17.63 9.17 9.47
CA TYR A 260 18.60 8.56 10.39
C TYR A 260 18.11 8.53 11.84
N GLU A 261 17.52 9.62 12.30
CA GLU A 261 16.95 9.73 13.65
C GLU A 261 15.77 8.75 13.82
N LEU A 262 14.90 8.63 12.82
CA LEU A 262 13.78 7.68 12.82
C LEU A 262 14.30 6.23 12.83
N ALA A 263 15.26 5.88 11.98
CA ALA A 263 15.83 4.55 11.93
C ALA A 263 16.44 4.13 13.29
N PHE A 264 17.08 5.06 14.00
CA PHE A 264 17.60 4.80 15.34
C PHE A 264 16.48 4.53 16.37
N ARG A 265 15.37 5.30 16.32
CA ARG A 265 14.23 5.04 17.21
C ARG A 265 13.54 3.72 16.91
N MET A 266 13.45 3.34 15.64
CA MET A 266 12.90 2.05 15.19
C MET A 266 13.65 0.83 15.72
N GLN A 267 14.93 0.96 16.09
CA GLN A 267 15.71 -0.15 16.66
C GLN A 267 15.07 -0.79 17.89
N VAL A 268 14.27 -0.04 18.64
CA VAL A 268 13.56 -0.54 19.83
C VAL A 268 12.12 -0.90 19.47
N SER A 269 11.42 0.00 18.80
CA SER A 269 9.96 -0.13 18.61
C SER A 269 9.57 -1.22 17.61
N VAL A 270 10.37 -1.44 16.56
CA VAL A 270 10.02 -2.40 15.51
C VAL A 270 10.14 -3.86 15.96
N PRO A 271 11.22 -4.30 16.65
CA PRO A 271 11.32 -5.67 17.11
C PRO A 271 10.18 -6.09 18.06
N GLU A 272 9.78 -5.20 18.97
CA GLU A 272 8.69 -5.43 19.90
C GLU A 272 7.34 -5.61 19.17
N LEU A 273 7.08 -4.76 18.18
CA LEU A 273 5.85 -4.86 17.38
C LEU A 273 5.83 -6.05 16.44
N ALA A 274 6.98 -6.43 15.89
CA ALA A 274 7.11 -7.57 14.99
C ALA A 274 7.02 -8.93 15.68
N ASP A 275 7.17 -8.95 17.01
CA ASP A 275 6.99 -10.16 17.81
C ASP A 275 5.51 -10.49 18.00
N ILE A 276 4.95 -11.23 17.05
CA ILE A 276 3.56 -11.69 17.11
C ILE A 276 3.32 -12.79 18.16
N ASP A 277 4.38 -13.40 18.72
CA ASP A 277 4.26 -14.40 19.76
C ASP A 277 3.84 -13.81 21.10
N SER A 278 4.03 -12.50 21.27
CA SER A 278 3.51 -11.75 22.42
C SER A 278 1.97 -11.64 22.42
N GLU A 279 1.31 -11.90 21.29
CA GLU A 279 -0.15 -11.90 21.21
C GLU A 279 -0.76 -13.15 21.85
N PRO A 280 -1.92 -13.03 22.50
CA PRO A 280 -2.66 -14.19 23.02
C PRO A 280 -2.92 -15.24 21.94
N MET A 281 -2.86 -16.52 22.32
CA MET A 281 -3.03 -17.63 21.39
C MET A 281 -4.34 -17.56 20.60
N HIS A 282 -5.46 -17.21 21.26
CA HIS A 282 -6.76 -17.10 20.59
C HIS A 282 -6.81 -15.99 19.52
N ILE A 283 -6.05 -14.90 19.71
CA ILE A 283 -5.91 -13.84 18.69
C ILE A 283 -5.11 -14.38 17.52
N ARG A 284 -3.95 -14.99 17.76
CA ARG A 284 -3.14 -15.57 16.66
C ARG A 284 -3.94 -16.63 15.89
N GLU A 285 -4.69 -17.46 16.58
CA GLU A 285 -5.58 -18.44 15.95
C GLU A 285 -6.69 -17.79 15.13
N SER A 286 -7.32 -16.70 15.61
CA SER A 286 -8.38 -16.03 14.84
C SER A 286 -7.89 -15.55 13.47
N TYR A 287 -6.67 -15.03 13.38
CA TYR A 287 -6.03 -14.67 12.13
C TYR A 287 -5.50 -15.87 11.32
N GLY A 288 -5.27 -17.02 11.95
CA GLY A 288 -4.47 -18.11 11.38
C GLY A 288 -3.00 -17.74 11.28
N ALA A 289 -2.50 -16.89 12.19
CA ALA A 289 -1.11 -16.43 12.23
C ALA A 289 -0.23 -17.50 12.91
N GLU A 290 0.94 -17.75 12.32
CA GLU A 290 1.90 -18.74 12.81
C GLU A 290 3.30 -18.12 12.91
N SER A 291 3.93 -18.27 14.07
CA SER A 291 5.28 -17.76 14.32
C SER A 291 6.29 -18.26 13.30
N GLY A 292 7.20 -17.37 12.92
CA GLY A 292 8.30 -17.68 12.00
C GLY A 292 7.91 -17.89 10.55
N LYS A 293 6.61 -17.82 10.19
CA LYS A 293 6.14 -17.93 8.81
C LYS A 293 5.96 -16.57 8.16
N VAL A 294 6.29 -16.49 6.87
CA VAL A 294 5.90 -15.36 6.02
C VAL A 294 4.52 -15.66 5.46
N SER A 295 3.50 -14.96 5.96
CA SER A 295 2.12 -15.18 5.52
C SER A 295 1.32 -13.88 5.53
N PHE A 296 0.25 -13.86 4.74
CA PHE A 296 -0.71 -12.76 4.76
C PHE A 296 -1.37 -12.61 6.14
N ALA A 297 -1.62 -13.74 6.84
CA ALA A 297 -2.18 -13.78 8.18
C ALA A 297 -1.28 -13.03 9.20
N ASN A 298 0.03 -13.31 9.17
CA ASN A 298 0.99 -12.61 10.03
C ASN A 298 1.06 -11.12 9.71
N ASN A 299 0.97 -10.77 8.42
CA ASN A 299 0.95 -9.37 7.99
C ASN A 299 -0.32 -8.64 8.45
N CYS A 300 -1.49 -9.28 8.42
CA CYS A 300 -2.73 -8.69 8.94
C CYS A 300 -2.63 -8.43 10.45
N LEU A 301 -2.15 -9.41 11.22
CA LEU A 301 -1.94 -9.23 12.67
C LEU A 301 -0.91 -8.13 12.97
N LEU A 302 0.19 -8.08 12.23
CA LEU A 302 1.19 -7.02 12.36
C LEU A 302 0.61 -5.64 11.96
N ALA A 303 -0.23 -5.57 10.92
CA ALA A 303 -0.88 -4.32 10.51
C ALA A 303 -1.81 -3.77 11.60
N ARG A 304 -2.56 -4.63 12.29
CA ARG A 304 -3.35 -4.23 13.47
C ARG A 304 -2.46 -3.61 14.54
N ARG A 305 -1.39 -4.31 14.95
CA ARG A 305 -0.43 -3.83 15.97
C ARG A 305 0.21 -2.49 15.59
N LEU A 306 0.62 -2.35 14.33
CA LEU A 306 1.16 -1.09 13.81
C LEU A 306 0.13 0.05 13.85
N SER A 307 -1.11 -0.26 13.47
CA SER A 307 -2.22 0.70 13.53
C SER A 307 -2.50 1.14 14.96
N GLU A 308 -2.59 0.22 15.92
CA GLU A 308 -2.75 0.51 17.35
C GLU A 308 -1.60 1.36 17.89
N SER A 309 -0.39 1.13 17.41
CA SER A 309 0.81 1.89 17.79
C SER A 309 0.92 3.26 17.10
N GLY A 310 -0.12 3.70 16.37
CA GLY A 310 -0.20 5.05 15.82
C GLY A 310 0.38 5.21 14.40
N VAL A 311 0.68 4.12 13.68
CA VAL A 311 1.03 4.20 12.26
C VAL A 311 -0.19 4.64 11.46
N ARG A 312 -0.06 5.73 10.70
CA ARG A 312 -1.16 6.37 9.97
C ARG A 312 -1.67 5.52 8.81
N PHE A 313 -0.76 4.92 8.06
CA PHE A 313 -1.08 4.16 6.87
C PHE A 313 -0.26 2.87 6.82
N VAL A 314 -0.92 1.73 6.77
CA VAL A 314 -0.28 0.42 6.62
C VAL A 314 -0.76 -0.19 5.30
N GLN A 315 0.18 -0.44 4.37
CA GLN A 315 -0.10 -1.05 3.08
C GLN A 315 0.37 -2.50 3.09
N LEU A 316 -0.56 -3.44 2.88
CA LEU A 316 -0.22 -4.84 2.68
C LEU A 316 -0.34 -5.20 1.20
N TYR A 317 0.72 -5.77 0.64
CA TYR A 317 0.71 -6.39 -0.68
C TYR A 317 0.68 -7.90 -0.54
N GLU A 318 -0.40 -8.53 -1.02
CA GLU A 318 -0.44 -9.99 -1.21
C GLU A 318 -0.27 -10.28 -2.70
N LYS A 319 0.86 -10.91 -3.04
CA LYS A 319 1.27 -11.18 -4.43
C LYS A 319 0.73 -12.53 -4.92
N GLY A 320 0.64 -12.67 -6.25
CA GLY A 320 0.35 -13.95 -6.88
C GLY A 320 -1.10 -14.17 -7.26
N TRP A 321 -1.88 -13.09 -7.43
CA TRP A 321 -3.27 -13.16 -7.89
C TRP A 321 -3.41 -13.23 -9.41
N ASP A 322 -2.32 -13.06 -10.15
CA ASP A 322 -2.29 -13.24 -11.60
C ASP A 322 -2.29 -14.72 -11.96
N SER A 323 -3.46 -15.24 -12.31
CA SER A 323 -3.69 -16.65 -12.60
C SER A 323 -3.78 -16.89 -14.11
N HIS A 324 -2.64 -17.07 -14.77
CA HIS A 324 -2.56 -17.38 -16.21
C HIS A 324 -2.84 -18.85 -16.56
N GLY A 325 -2.86 -19.73 -15.59
CA GLY A 325 -3.08 -21.15 -15.75
C GLY A 325 -4.48 -21.57 -15.32
N ASP A 326 -4.53 -22.55 -14.42
CA ASP A 326 -5.79 -23.06 -13.89
C ASP A 326 -6.37 -22.16 -12.79
N ILE A 327 -7.28 -21.29 -13.18
CA ILE A 327 -7.99 -20.40 -12.26
C ILE A 327 -8.82 -21.20 -11.24
N SER A 328 -9.32 -22.40 -11.63
CA SER A 328 -10.16 -23.23 -10.78
C SER A 328 -9.41 -23.78 -9.56
N THR A 329 -8.10 -23.89 -9.64
CA THR A 329 -7.24 -24.35 -8.54
C THR A 329 -6.56 -23.18 -7.85
N GLN A 330 -5.96 -22.27 -8.63
CA GLN A 330 -5.13 -21.19 -8.09
C GLN A 330 -5.95 -20.13 -7.34
N HIS A 331 -7.11 -19.76 -7.86
CA HIS A 331 -7.93 -18.70 -7.28
C HIS A 331 -8.52 -19.09 -5.91
N PRO A 332 -9.12 -20.27 -5.71
CA PRO A 332 -9.54 -20.73 -4.39
C PRO A 332 -8.39 -20.84 -3.37
N GLU A 333 -7.18 -21.21 -3.82
CA GLU A 333 -6.00 -21.24 -2.94
C GLU A 333 -5.67 -19.83 -2.41
N ARG A 334 -5.72 -18.82 -3.30
CA ARG A 334 -5.50 -17.41 -2.92
C ARG A 334 -6.62 -16.89 -2.01
N CYS A 335 -7.88 -17.20 -2.33
CA CYS A 335 -9.01 -16.82 -1.50
C CYS A 335 -8.89 -17.39 -0.08
N ARG A 336 -8.57 -18.67 0.07
CA ARG A 336 -8.36 -19.29 1.39
C ARG A 336 -7.22 -18.63 2.19
N ALA A 337 -6.16 -18.19 1.53
CA ALA A 337 -5.04 -17.56 2.20
C ALA A 337 -5.40 -16.20 2.83
N VAL A 338 -6.38 -15.49 2.28
CA VAL A 338 -6.75 -14.14 2.72
C VAL A 338 -8.07 -14.06 3.47
N ASP A 339 -8.97 -15.03 3.30
CA ASP A 339 -10.34 -15.00 3.82
C ASP A 339 -10.40 -14.86 5.35
N ARG A 340 -9.78 -15.79 6.06
CA ARG A 340 -9.78 -15.80 7.53
C ARG A 340 -9.07 -14.57 8.12
N PRO A 341 -7.84 -14.20 7.70
CA PRO A 341 -7.15 -13.06 8.29
C PRO A 341 -7.81 -11.71 7.99
N ILE A 342 -8.50 -11.55 6.84
CA ILE A 342 -9.27 -10.33 6.57
C ILE A 342 -10.48 -10.24 7.50
N ALA A 343 -11.24 -11.32 7.65
CA ALA A 343 -12.38 -11.34 8.56
C ALA A 343 -11.96 -11.08 10.00
N ALA A 344 -10.86 -11.68 10.45
CA ALA A 344 -10.30 -11.44 11.78
C ALA A 344 -9.90 -9.96 11.96
N LEU A 345 -9.20 -9.37 11.00
CA LEU A 345 -8.77 -7.97 11.04
C LEU A 345 -9.95 -6.98 11.11
N ILE A 346 -11.08 -7.31 10.47
CA ILE A 346 -12.29 -6.47 10.51
C ILE A 346 -13.00 -6.59 11.85
N SER A 347 -12.98 -7.79 12.45
CA SER A 347 -13.68 -8.07 13.72
C SER A 347 -12.93 -7.59 14.95
N ASP A 348 -11.59 -7.53 14.90
CA ASP A 348 -10.68 -7.20 16.01
C ASP A 348 -10.47 -5.68 16.12
#